data_c275d975c6b8fb511598c0121ed264bd
#
_entry.id   c275d975c6b8fb511598c0121ed264bd
#
_cell.length_a   1.000
_cell.length_b   1.000
_cell.length_c   1.000
_cell.angle_alpha   90.00
_cell.angle_beta   90.00
_cell.angle_gamma   90.00
#
_symmetry.space_group_name_H-M   'P 1'
#
loop_
_entity.id
_entity.type
_entity.pdbx_description
1 polymer ?
#
loop_
_entity_poly.entity_id
_entity_poly.type
_entity_poly.pdbx_seq_one_letter_code
_entity_poly.pdbx_strand_id
1 'polypeptide(L)'
;ISCTMQNNLLQSPNGKIAIEYHAEKGFSVIYHSGRDKVKMMSLPEIGLKTSDTDDCFKLISSTPVTSVVDDYEMLTGKRRHCHNEANECTYRFENVKGLRVDLIFRVYNDGIAFRYHLPKTKEEIVVLDEYTAFAFTPGIKRWTQKFTVGYEGFYWPNTDGVADNEGREWSFPTLFQPSDSAFVLLTEANILRDNTGAYLTNAADSSIYKIKLSDERLICPSGWYSPWRVAIIGTLADIVESTLVTDVSEPCKIQDTQWIKPGLVSWIYWAYNHGSKDYQIVKKYIDFAADFDLP
;
A
#
# COMPACT_ATOMS: atom_id res chain seq x y z
N ILE A 1 -9.58 23.87 -27.91
CA ILE A 1 -10.36 23.73 -26.68
C ILE A 1 -9.34 23.44 -25.59
N SER A 2 -8.98 24.48 -24.81
CA SER A 2 -8.07 24.37 -23.67
C SER A 2 -8.73 23.49 -22.63
N CYS A 3 -8.22 22.29 -22.47
CA CYS A 3 -8.56 21.43 -21.34
C CYS A 3 -7.86 22.03 -20.11
N THR A 4 -8.53 22.86 -19.37
CA THR A 4 -8.06 23.35 -18.08
C THR A 4 -7.92 22.13 -17.18
N MET A 5 -6.67 21.77 -16.81
CA MET A 5 -6.39 20.81 -15.76
C MET A 5 -7.00 21.38 -14.46
N GLN A 6 -8.18 20.89 -14.11
CA GLN A 6 -8.82 21.18 -12.84
C GLN A 6 -8.20 20.26 -11.79
N ASN A 7 -7.62 20.83 -10.77
CA ASN A 7 -7.10 20.24 -9.55
C ASN A 7 -5.71 19.60 -9.63
N ASN A 8 -4.68 20.44 -9.57
CA ASN A 8 -3.33 19.97 -9.22
C ASN A 8 -3.17 19.65 -7.72
N LEU A 9 -4.19 19.91 -6.90
CA LEU A 9 -4.17 19.76 -5.45
C LEU A 9 -5.35 18.89 -4.99
N LEU A 10 -5.06 17.82 -4.27
CA LEU A 10 -6.03 17.01 -3.56
C LEU A 10 -5.65 16.97 -2.07
N GLN A 11 -6.57 17.29 -1.18
CA GLN A 11 -6.32 17.40 0.25
C GLN A 11 -7.21 16.43 1.04
N SER A 12 -6.74 16.02 2.23
CA SER A 12 -7.56 15.32 3.21
C SER A 12 -8.73 16.18 3.70
N PRO A 13 -9.80 15.58 4.22
CA PRO A 13 -10.95 16.34 4.76
C PRO A 13 -10.55 17.37 5.82
N ASN A 14 -9.56 17.07 6.68
CA ASN A 14 -9.05 17.99 7.69
C ASN A 14 -7.96 18.96 7.17
N GLY A 15 -7.57 18.88 5.90
CA GLY A 15 -6.56 19.73 5.27
C GLY A 15 -5.11 19.49 5.70
N LYS A 16 -4.83 18.49 6.54
CA LYS A 16 -3.48 18.22 7.04
C LYS A 16 -2.58 17.52 6.01
N ILE A 17 -3.15 16.67 5.17
CA ILE A 17 -2.39 15.93 4.15
C ILE A 17 -2.83 16.43 2.78
N ALA A 18 -1.87 16.65 1.90
CA ALA A 18 -2.12 17.08 0.54
C ALA A 18 -1.22 16.35 -0.45
N ILE A 19 -1.74 16.09 -1.65
CA ILE A 19 -0.95 15.73 -2.81
C ILE A 19 -1.04 16.84 -3.84
N GLU A 20 0.12 17.21 -4.41
CA GLU A 20 0.24 18.21 -5.47
C GLU A 20 0.83 17.53 -6.72
N TYR A 21 0.15 17.65 -7.85
CA TYR A 21 0.65 17.14 -9.12
C TYR A 21 1.46 18.21 -9.88
N HIS A 22 2.62 17.81 -10.39
CA HIS A 22 3.49 18.62 -11.23
C HIS A 22 3.89 17.82 -12.48
N ALA A 23 3.61 18.32 -13.66
CA ALA A 23 3.75 17.60 -14.91
C ALA A 23 5.15 16.98 -15.15
N GLU A 24 6.22 17.66 -14.65
CA GLU A 24 7.61 17.20 -14.84
C GLU A 24 8.19 16.46 -13.62
N LYS A 25 7.51 16.50 -12.46
CA LYS A 25 8.04 16.00 -11.18
C LYS A 25 7.16 14.94 -10.54
N GLY A 26 6.02 14.60 -11.18
CA GLY A 26 5.03 13.68 -10.61
C GLY A 26 4.27 14.29 -9.44
N PHE A 27 3.95 13.49 -8.42
CA PHE A 27 3.21 13.93 -7.25
C PHE A 27 4.12 14.23 -6.07
N SER A 28 3.79 15.28 -5.32
CA SER A 28 4.40 15.59 -4.02
C SER A 28 3.39 15.38 -2.92
N VAL A 29 3.80 14.73 -1.83
CA VAL A 29 2.98 14.47 -0.64
C VAL A 29 3.45 15.38 0.48
N ILE A 30 2.52 16.14 1.03
CA ILE A 30 2.78 17.21 2.00
C ILE A 30 1.96 16.95 3.25
N TYR A 31 2.58 17.16 4.41
CA TYR A 31 1.94 17.12 5.71
C TYR A 31 2.05 18.48 6.40
N HIS A 32 0.91 19.01 6.86
CA HIS A 32 0.81 20.24 7.62
C HIS A 32 0.75 19.94 9.11
N SER A 33 1.84 20.23 9.83
CA SER A 33 1.92 20.11 11.29
C SER A 33 1.86 21.51 11.92
N GLY A 34 0.67 21.94 12.31
CA GLY A 34 0.46 23.31 12.78
C GLY A 34 0.73 24.33 11.67
N ARG A 35 1.79 25.15 11.83
CA ARG A 35 2.21 26.14 10.82
C ARG A 35 3.26 25.61 9.85
N ASP A 36 3.82 24.43 10.14
CA ASP A 36 4.89 23.86 9.35
C ASP A 36 4.34 23.03 8.17
N LYS A 37 4.96 23.22 7.02
CA LYS A 37 4.69 22.45 5.81
C LYS A 37 5.87 21.49 5.57
N VAL A 38 5.66 20.21 5.79
CA VAL A 38 6.68 19.18 5.63
C VAL A 38 6.41 18.39 4.36
N LYS A 39 7.39 18.32 3.47
CA LYS A 39 7.35 17.39 2.34
C LYS A 39 7.67 15.99 2.85
N MET A 40 6.69 15.10 2.82
CA MET A 40 6.83 13.75 3.32
C MET A 40 7.58 12.86 2.32
N MET A 41 7.18 12.93 1.06
CA MET A 41 7.79 12.19 -0.05
C MET A 41 7.33 12.77 -1.38
N SER A 42 7.87 12.27 -2.47
CA SER A 42 7.32 12.47 -3.82
C SER A 42 7.21 11.15 -4.56
N LEU A 43 6.36 11.11 -5.58
CA LEU A 43 6.22 10.02 -6.53
C LEU A 43 6.67 10.55 -7.89
N PRO A 44 7.99 10.50 -8.18
CA PRO A 44 8.54 11.06 -9.41
C PRO A 44 8.22 10.21 -10.64
N GLU A 45 8.00 8.91 -10.43
CA GLU A 45 7.66 7.95 -11.47
C GLU A 45 6.37 7.24 -11.07
N ILE A 46 5.46 7.09 -12.04
CA ILE A 46 4.21 6.35 -11.92
C ILE A 46 3.93 5.67 -13.26
N GLY A 47 3.19 4.57 -13.23
CA GLY A 47 2.74 3.86 -14.42
C GLY A 47 2.93 2.36 -14.33
N LEU A 48 2.51 1.67 -15.38
CA LEU A 48 2.61 0.22 -15.51
C LEU A 48 3.44 -0.10 -16.75
N LYS A 49 4.33 -1.07 -16.62
CA LYS A 49 5.02 -1.68 -17.76
C LYS A 49 4.15 -2.82 -18.28
N THR A 50 3.75 -2.74 -19.55
CA THR A 50 2.95 -3.79 -20.17
C THR A 50 3.76 -4.52 -21.25
N SER A 51 3.29 -5.69 -21.71
CA SER A 51 3.95 -6.45 -22.78
C SER A 51 4.03 -5.69 -24.11
N ASP A 52 3.16 -4.72 -24.30
CA ASP A 52 3.00 -4.04 -25.59
C ASP A 52 3.66 -2.65 -25.64
N THR A 53 4.10 -2.12 -24.51
CA THR A 53 4.62 -0.74 -24.44
C THR A 53 5.67 -0.52 -23.36
N ASP A 54 6.73 0.20 -23.72
CA ASP A 54 7.65 0.87 -22.78
C ASP A 54 7.37 2.39 -22.71
N ASP A 55 6.15 2.82 -23.01
CA ASP A 55 5.85 4.21 -23.31
C ASP A 55 5.56 5.06 -22.08
N CYS A 56 5.97 6.31 -22.14
CA CYS A 56 5.61 7.33 -21.16
C CYS A 56 4.11 7.62 -21.21
N PHE A 57 3.45 7.52 -20.08
CA PHE A 57 2.06 7.96 -19.90
C PHE A 57 2.01 9.47 -19.66
N LYS A 58 1.07 10.15 -20.34
CA LYS A 58 0.82 11.58 -20.14
C LYS A 58 -0.54 11.78 -19.51
N LEU A 59 -0.62 12.68 -18.52
CA LEU A 59 -1.89 13.07 -17.94
C LEU A 59 -2.76 13.77 -18.98
N ILE A 60 -3.97 13.25 -19.22
CA ILE A 60 -4.96 13.81 -20.16
C ILE A 60 -6.11 14.51 -19.45
N SER A 61 -6.50 14.08 -18.25
CA SER A 61 -7.56 14.71 -17.47
C SER A 61 -7.55 14.25 -16.03
N SER A 62 -8.26 14.94 -15.15
CA SER A 62 -8.62 14.49 -13.81
C SER A 62 -10.13 14.63 -13.57
N THR A 63 -10.68 13.83 -12.66
CA THR A 63 -12.07 13.97 -12.23
C THR A 63 -12.23 15.11 -11.23
N PRO A 64 -13.44 15.64 -11.03
CA PRO A 64 -13.75 16.41 -9.84
C PRO A 64 -13.43 15.59 -8.57
N VAL A 65 -13.09 16.30 -7.50
CA VAL A 65 -12.90 15.67 -6.18
C VAL A 65 -14.24 15.21 -5.63
N THR A 66 -14.28 13.99 -5.10
CA THR A 66 -15.45 13.41 -4.44
C THR A 66 -15.09 12.96 -3.04
N SER A 67 -16.04 13.04 -2.11
CA SER A 67 -15.86 12.51 -0.74
C SER A 67 -16.14 11.01 -0.73
N VAL A 68 -15.32 10.27 0.03
CA VAL A 68 -15.48 8.85 0.31
C VAL A 68 -15.55 8.68 1.81
N VAL A 69 -16.46 7.84 2.27
CA VAL A 69 -16.63 7.49 3.68
C VAL A 69 -16.54 5.98 3.79
N ASP A 70 -15.61 5.52 4.63
CA ASP A 70 -15.46 4.11 4.99
C ASP A 70 -16.01 3.93 6.41
N ASP A 71 -17.09 3.16 6.56
CA ASP A 71 -17.77 2.93 7.84
C ASP A 71 -18.12 1.44 7.93
N TYR A 72 -17.48 0.72 8.88
CA TYR A 72 -17.62 -0.73 8.98
C TYR A 72 -17.25 -1.24 10.37
N GLU A 73 -17.62 -2.49 10.67
CA GLU A 73 -17.23 -3.20 11.89
C GLU A 73 -16.18 -4.27 11.61
N MET A 74 -15.19 -4.33 12.50
CA MET A 74 -14.19 -5.40 12.54
C MET A 74 -14.48 -6.36 13.68
N LEU A 75 -14.36 -7.68 13.42
CA LEU A 75 -14.46 -8.70 14.47
C LEU A 75 -13.24 -8.69 15.40
N THR A 76 -12.09 -8.38 14.85
CA THR A 76 -10.80 -8.31 15.54
C THR A 76 -10.01 -7.10 15.04
N GLY A 77 -8.97 -6.71 15.75
CA GLY A 77 -8.10 -5.62 15.32
C GLY A 77 -8.01 -4.50 16.35
N LYS A 78 -7.57 -3.34 15.90
CA LYS A 78 -7.27 -2.19 16.77
C LYS A 78 -8.54 -1.57 17.37
N ARG A 79 -9.64 -1.58 16.62
CA ARG A 79 -10.95 -1.05 17.04
C ARG A 79 -12.07 -1.82 16.36
N ARG A 80 -13.23 -1.88 16.99
CA ARG A 80 -14.40 -2.54 16.45
C ARG A 80 -15.08 -1.70 15.37
N HIS A 81 -15.42 -0.46 15.69
CA HIS A 81 -15.99 0.47 14.74
C HIS A 81 -14.89 1.26 14.05
N CYS A 82 -14.78 1.10 12.75
CA CYS A 82 -13.87 1.83 11.90
C CYS A 82 -14.66 2.86 11.10
N HIS A 83 -14.26 4.11 11.22
CA HIS A 83 -14.82 5.22 10.46
C HIS A 83 -13.68 6.09 9.96
N ASN A 84 -13.60 6.30 8.66
CA ASN A 84 -12.61 7.19 8.05
C ASN A 84 -13.21 7.93 6.86
N GLU A 85 -12.67 9.10 6.54
CA GLU A 85 -13.10 9.95 5.45
C GLU A 85 -11.93 10.30 4.56
N ALA A 86 -12.17 10.31 3.26
CA ALA A 86 -11.19 10.70 2.25
C ALA A 86 -11.80 11.61 1.19
N ASN A 87 -10.94 12.36 0.54
CA ASN A 87 -11.21 12.97 -0.75
C ASN A 87 -10.55 12.13 -1.85
N GLU A 88 -11.33 11.78 -2.87
CA GLU A 88 -10.88 10.96 -4.00
C GLU A 88 -10.83 11.78 -5.29
N CYS A 89 -9.79 11.54 -6.08
CA CYS A 89 -9.65 12.05 -7.44
C CYS A 89 -9.00 11.00 -8.33
N THR A 90 -9.50 10.85 -9.55
CA THR A 90 -8.91 9.97 -10.57
C THR A 90 -8.15 10.82 -11.59
N TYR A 91 -6.86 10.53 -11.74
CA TYR A 91 -6.00 11.09 -12.76
C TYR A 91 -5.90 10.10 -13.92
N ARG A 92 -6.29 10.53 -15.13
CA ARG A 92 -6.32 9.70 -16.33
C ARG A 92 -5.09 9.94 -17.17
N PHE A 93 -4.35 8.88 -17.40
CA PHE A 93 -3.16 8.89 -18.22
C PHE A 93 -3.39 8.12 -19.51
N GLU A 94 -2.70 8.50 -20.57
CA GLU A 94 -2.72 7.81 -21.86
C GLU A 94 -1.31 7.80 -22.44
N ASN A 95 -0.92 6.67 -23.02
CA ASN A 95 0.34 6.55 -23.74
C ASN A 95 0.16 6.87 -25.25
N VAL A 96 1.25 6.92 -25.99
CA VAL A 96 1.25 7.24 -27.43
C VAL A 96 0.49 6.22 -28.31
N LYS A 97 0.23 5.01 -27.80
CA LYS A 97 -0.54 3.98 -28.48
C LYS A 97 -2.04 3.99 -28.10
N GLY A 98 -2.46 4.91 -27.24
CA GLY A 98 -3.84 5.03 -26.78
C GLY A 98 -4.22 4.10 -25.64
N LEU A 99 -3.25 3.43 -24.99
CA LEU A 99 -3.51 2.70 -23.75
C LEU A 99 -3.80 3.69 -22.64
N ARG A 100 -4.94 3.52 -21.96
CA ARG A 100 -5.35 4.33 -20.84
C ARG A 100 -5.09 3.61 -19.53
N VAL A 101 -4.58 4.39 -18.57
CA VAL A 101 -4.38 3.98 -17.18
C VAL A 101 -4.97 5.07 -16.30
N ASP A 102 -5.91 4.71 -15.45
CA ASP A 102 -6.43 5.60 -14.43
C ASP A 102 -5.63 5.39 -13.14
N LEU A 103 -5.20 6.48 -12.52
CA LEU A 103 -4.57 6.51 -11.21
C LEU A 103 -5.56 7.12 -10.21
N ILE A 104 -6.12 6.29 -9.34
CA ILE A 104 -7.11 6.69 -8.35
C ILE A 104 -6.40 7.01 -7.05
N PHE A 105 -6.48 8.25 -6.60
CA PHE A 105 -5.98 8.68 -5.29
C PHE A 105 -7.10 8.90 -4.31
N ARG A 106 -6.89 8.45 -3.07
CA ARG A 106 -7.64 8.83 -1.87
C ARG A 106 -6.70 9.48 -0.87
N VAL A 107 -7.08 10.64 -0.36
CA VAL A 107 -6.34 11.35 0.68
C VAL A 107 -7.19 11.37 1.95
N TYR A 108 -6.78 10.58 2.92
CA TYR A 108 -7.39 10.42 4.24
C TYR A 108 -6.76 11.38 5.26
N ASN A 109 -7.35 11.47 6.45
CA ASN A 109 -6.82 12.29 7.53
C ASN A 109 -5.52 11.75 8.14
N ASP A 110 -5.24 10.47 7.94
CA ASP A 110 -4.09 9.72 8.46
C ASP A 110 -3.18 9.13 7.36
N GLY A 111 -3.40 9.51 6.09
CA GLY A 111 -2.55 9.02 5.00
C GLY A 111 -3.12 9.19 3.60
N ILE A 112 -2.45 8.56 2.67
CA ILE A 112 -2.88 8.47 1.26
C ILE A 112 -2.92 7.03 0.82
N ALA A 113 -3.82 6.74 -0.10
CA ALA A 113 -3.83 5.48 -0.85
C ALA A 113 -4.02 5.78 -2.33
N PHE A 114 -3.36 5.00 -3.19
CA PHE A 114 -3.59 5.08 -4.63
C PHE A 114 -3.48 3.69 -5.27
N ARG A 115 -4.19 3.53 -6.39
CA ARG A 115 -4.13 2.32 -7.19
C ARG A 115 -4.30 2.62 -8.66
N TYR A 116 -3.82 1.72 -9.49
CA TYR A 116 -4.05 1.74 -10.91
C TYR A 116 -5.36 1.05 -11.26
N HIS A 117 -6.02 1.56 -12.27
CA HIS A 117 -7.16 0.94 -12.92
C HIS A 117 -6.90 0.90 -14.44
N LEU A 118 -6.96 -0.29 -15.01
CA LEU A 118 -6.99 -0.47 -16.45
C LEU A 118 -8.46 -0.48 -16.89
N PRO A 119 -8.94 0.57 -17.58
CA PRO A 119 -10.32 0.62 -18.05
C PRO A 119 -10.66 -0.58 -18.93
N LYS A 120 -11.96 -0.87 -19.10
CA LYS A 120 -12.41 -2.01 -19.91
C LYS A 120 -11.84 -1.95 -21.33
N THR A 121 -11.11 -2.98 -21.68
CA THR A 121 -10.52 -3.21 -23.01
C THR A 121 -11.14 -4.45 -23.64
N LYS A 122 -10.95 -4.63 -24.95
CA LYS A 122 -11.40 -5.84 -25.64
C LYS A 122 -10.53 -7.05 -25.35
N GLU A 123 -9.27 -6.82 -24.98
CA GLU A 123 -8.25 -7.84 -24.75
C GLU A 123 -7.71 -7.74 -23.34
N GLU A 124 -7.19 -8.86 -22.84
CA GLU A 124 -6.43 -8.91 -21.57
C GLU A 124 -5.12 -8.14 -21.73
N ILE A 125 -4.71 -7.44 -20.68
CA ILE A 125 -3.44 -6.72 -20.66
C ILE A 125 -2.47 -7.49 -19.77
N VAL A 126 -1.26 -7.70 -20.26
CA VAL A 126 -0.19 -8.30 -19.49
C VAL A 126 0.66 -7.18 -18.87
N VAL A 127 0.65 -7.10 -17.53
CA VAL A 127 1.52 -6.21 -16.76
C VAL A 127 2.79 -6.97 -16.37
N LEU A 128 3.94 -6.38 -16.66
CA LEU A 128 5.26 -6.94 -16.40
C LEU A 128 5.96 -6.30 -15.20
N ASP A 129 5.62 -5.04 -14.89
CA ASP A 129 6.17 -4.32 -13.74
C ASP A 129 5.37 -3.05 -13.45
N GLU A 130 5.66 -2.41 -12.33
CA GLU A 130 5.09 -1.13 -11.91
C GLU A 130 6.21 -0.08 -11.74
N TYR A 131 6.05 1.08 -12.38
CA TYR A 131 7.05 2.14 -12.34
C TYR A 131 6.97 3.02 -11.10
N THR A 132 5.99 2.80 -10.21
CA THR A 132 5.83 3.61 -8.99
C THR A 132 7.13 3.70 -8.20
N ALA A 133 7.55 4.93 -7.95
CA ALA A 133 8.70 5.25 -7.13
C ALA A 133 8.33 6.23 -6.01
N PHE A 134 8.85 5.96 -4.81
CA PHE A 134 8.75 6.83 -3.64
C PHE A 134 10.10 7.47 -3.39
N ALA A 135 10.20 8.78 -3.53
CA ALA A 135 11.43 9.53 -3.31
C ALA A 135 11.35 10.34 -2.02
N PHE A 136 12.35 10.16 -1.17
CA PHE A 136 12.52 10.88 0.10
C PHE A 136 13.69 11.86 0.02
N THR A 137 13.77 12.77 0.99
CA THR A 137 14.95 13.61 1.18
C THR A 137 16.09 12.70 1.68
N PRO A 138 17.28 12.74 1.06
CA PRO A 138 18.41 11.95 1.53
C PRO A 138 18.76 12.22 3.01
N GLY A 139 19.15 11.15 3.72
CA GLY A 139 19.59 11.26 5.11
C GLY A 139 18.51 11.10 6.16
N ILE A 140 17.25 10.81 5.78
CA ILE A 140 16.21 10.50 6.76
C ILE A 140 16.42 9.12 7.39
N LYS A 141 15.90 8.93 8.59
CA LYS A 141 15.89 7.61 9.23
C LYS A 141 14.82 6.72 8.62
N ARG A 142 15.11 5.43 8.55
CA ARG A 142 14.18 4.40 8.09
C ARG A 142 14.29 3.15 8.96
N TRP A 143 13.21 2.37 9.01
CA TRP A 143 13.16 1.04 9.61
C TRP A 143 12.68 0.09 8.53
N THR A 144 13.58 -0.77 8.09
CA THR A 144 13.36 -1.66 6.95
C THR A 144 13.69 -3.08 7.33
N GLN A 145 12.94 -4.02 6.78
CA GLN A 145 13.22 -5.44 6.82
C GLN A 145 13.67 -5.88 5.43
N LYS A 146 14.75 -6.65 5.34
CA LYS A 146 15.15 -7.28 4.08
C LYS A 146 14.03 -8.17 3.56
N PHE A 147 13.77 -8.10 2.25
CA PHE A 147 12.75 -8.92 1.64
C PHE A 147 13.06 -10.41 1.82
N THR A 148 12.09 -11.14 2.32
CA THR A 148 12.10 -12.60 2.47
C THR A 148 10.69 -13.13 2.30
N VAL A 149 10.55 -14.26 1.62
CA VAL A 149 9.24 -14.88 1.37
C VAL A 149 8.51 -15.24 2.66
N GLY A 150 9.25 -15.55 3.74
CA GLY A 150 8.67 -15.89 5.05
C GLY A 150 8.18 -14.67 5.86
N TYR A 151 8.52 -13.46 5.49
CA TYR A 151 8.24 -12.22 6.23
C TYR A 151 8.76 -12.18 7.68
N GLU A 152 9.52 -13.16 8.10
CA GLU A 152 10.04 -13.28 9.47
C GLU A 152 11.43 -12.69 9.56
N GLY A 153 11.53 -11.40 9.81
CA GLY A 153 12.78 -10.69 9.95
C GLY A 153 12.67 -9.51 10.91
N PHE A 154 13.81 -8.90 11.20
CA PHE A 154 13.87 -7.72 12.06
C PHE A 154 13.87 -6.44 11.23
N TYR A 155 13.21 -5.40 11.75
CA TYR A 155 13.24 -4.04 11.22
C TYR A 155 14.41 -3.30 11.84
N TRP A 156 15.49 -3.18 11.10
CA TRP A 156 16.68 -2.47 11.57
C TRP A 156 16.59 -0.98 11.24
N PRO A 157 16.94 -0.10 12.20
CA PRO A 157 17.08 1.31 11.91
C PRO A 157 18.30 1.54 11.00
N ASN A 158 18.12 2.36 9.97
CA ASN A 158 19.18 2.77 9.06
C ASN A 158 18.94 4.22 8.63
N THR A 159 19.91 4.81 7.94
CA THR A 159 19.78 6.14 7.35
C THR A 159 19.57 5.98 5.85
N ASP A 160 18.55 6.67 5.34
CA ASP A 160 18.23 6.65 3.92
C ASP A 160 19.35 7.29 3.08
N GLY A 161 19.60 6.71 1.90
CA GLY A 161 20.68 7.17 1.02
C GLY A 161 22.10 6.74 1.44
N VAL A 162 22.26 5.95 2.50
CA VAL A 162 23.53 5.34 2.87
C VAL A 162 23.67 4.00 2.15
N ALA A 163 24.86 3.71 1.65
CA ALA A 163 25.16 2.43 1.00
C ALA A 163 24.85 1.27 1.96
N ASP A 164 24.06 0.33 1.48
CA ASP A 164 23.69 -0.87 2.20
C ASP A 164 24.36 -2.07 1.52
N ASN A 165 25.27 -2.72 2.21
CA ASN A 165 26.00 -3.87 1.69
C ASN A 165 25.20 -5.17 1.73
N GLU A 166 24.03 -5.20 2.42
CA GLU A 166 23.26 -6.41 2.68
C GLU A 166 22.11 -6.67 1.69
N GLY A 167 21.95 -5.84 0.69
CA GLY A 167 20.89 -5.97 -0.30
C GLY A 167 19.94 -4.78 -0.28
N ARG A 168 19.09 -4.71 -1.29
CA ARG A 168 18.31 -3.52 -1.66
C ARG A 168 16.87 -3.86 -1.97
N GLU A 169 16.42 -4.95 -1.41
CA GLU A 169 15.05 -5.42 -1.49
C GLU A 169 14.44 -5.40 -0.09
N TRP A 170 13.32 -4.68 0.07
CA TRP A 170 12.71 -4.38 1.36
C TRP A 170 11.27 -4.83 1.38
N SER A 171 10.92 -5.60 2.43
CA SER A 171 9.53 -6.02 2.65
C SER A 171 8.64 -4.84 3.04
N PHE A 172 7.38 -4.90 2.68
CA PHE A 172 6.34 -4.11 3.34
C PHE A 172 5.97 -4.71 4.70
N PRO A 173 5.53 -3.88 5.67
CA PRO A 173 5.58 -2.42 5.67
C PRO A 173 7.00 -1.87 5.88
N THR A 174 7.27 -0.66 5.41
CA THR A 174 8.54 0.06 5.65
C THR A 174 8.25 1.44 6.23
N LEU A 175 8.92 1.80 7.33
CA LEU A 175 8.73 3.07 8.03
C LEU A 175 9.88 4.04 7.71
N PHE A 176 9.50 5.29 7.40
CA PHE A 176 10.41 6.41 7.16
C PHE A 176 10.10 7.56 8.10
N GLN A 177 11.11 8.35 8.47
CA GLN A 177 10.98 9.54 9.31
C GLN A 177 11.46 10.80 8.57
N PRO A 178 10.59 11.43 7.75
CA PRO A 178 10.96 12.65 7.01
C PRO A 178 11.19 13.90 7.88
N SER A 179 10.67 13.93 9.10
CA SER A 179 10.93 14.99 10.10
C SER A 179 10.93 14.40 11.51
N ASP A 180 11.38 15.18 12.50
CA ASP A 180 11.48 14.70 13.89
C ASP A 180 10.13 14.26 14.48
N SER A 181 9.02 14.77 13.99
CA SER A 181 7.68 14.52 14.53
C SER A 181 6.73 13.82 13.56
N ALA A 182 7.15 13.57 12.31
CA ALA A 182 6.29 13.00 11.28
C ALA A 182 6.93 11.80 10.58
N PHE A 183 6.11 10.77 10.38
CA PHE A 183 6.49 9.49 9.83
C PHE A 183 5.64 9.14 8.61
N VAL A 184 6.18 8.25 7.77
CA VAL A 184 5.49 7.62 6.64
C VAL A 184 5.68 6.12 6.76
N LEU A 185 4.58 5.38 6.88
CA LEU A 185 4.60 3.92 6.76
C LEU A 185 4.10 3.54 5.38
N LEU A 186 4.98 3.00 4.53
CA LEU A 186 4.60 2.46 3.24
C LEU A 186 4.17 1.01 3.36
N THR A 187 3.05 0.67 2.74
CA THR A 187 2.55 -0.70 2.63
C THR A 187 1.61 -0.84 1.43
N GLU A 188 0.99 -2.00 1.30
CA GLU A 188 -0.03 -2.27 0.30
C GLU A 188 -1.28 -2.87 0.94
N ALA A 189 -2.41 -2.80 0.24
CA ALA A 189 -3.69 -3.31 0.73
C ALA A 189 -4.54 -3.85 -0.41
N ASN A 190 -5.53 -4.70 -0.05
CA ASN A 190 -6.51 -5.26 -0.98
C ASN A 190 -5.87 -6.06 -2.13
N ILE A 191 -4.96 -6.97 -1.81
CA ILE A 191 -4.36 -7.89 -2.76
C ILE A 191 -5.37 -9.02 -3.03
N LEU A 192 -6.04 -8.93 -4.17
CA LEU A 192 -7.07 -9.89 -4.58
C LEU A 192 -6.48 -10.98 -5.48
N ARG A 193 -7.34 -11.93 -5.90
CA ARG A 193 -6.94 -13.09 -6.70
C ARG A 193 -6.17 -12.75 -7.99
N ASP A 194 -6.58 -11.66 -8.67
CA ASP A 194 -6.00 -11.25 -9.95
C ASP A 194 -4.86 -10.22 -9.76
N ASN A 195 -4.26 -10.21 -8.56
CA ASN A 195 -3.18 -9.32 -8.17
C ASN A 195 -1.96 -10.13 -7.71
N THR A 196 -0.83 -9.46 -7.64
CA THR A 196 0.39 -9.96 -7.01
C THR A 196 0.84 -9.00 -5.93
N GLY A 197 1.50 -9.52 -4.89
CA GLY A 197 2.17 -8.70 -3.89
C GLY A 197 3.37 -7.98 -4.46
N ALA A 198 3.88 -7.01 -3.71
CA ALA A 198 5.05 -6.24 -4.10
C ALA A 198 6.01 -6.05 -2.93
N TYR A 199 7.22 -5.63 -3.25
CA TYR A 199 8.24 -5.20 -2.32
C TYR A 199 8.94 -3.95 -2.87
N LEU A 200 9.77 -3.31 -2.04
CA LEU A 200 10.51 -2.12 -2.46
C LEU A 200 11.95 -2.48 -2.86
N THR A 201 12.46 -1.79 -3.87
CA THR A 201 13.85 -1.86 -4.26
C THR A 201 14.45 -0.46 -4.34
N ASN A 202 15.74 -0.30 -4.04
CA ASN A 202 16.46 0.93 -4.31
C ASN A 202 17.87 0.66 -4.80
N ALA A 203 18.45 1.58 -5.59
CA ALA A 203 19.85 1.56 -5.91
C ALA A 203 20.70 1.95 -4.69
N ALA A 204 22.00 1.59 -4.68
CA ALA A 204 22.94 2.06 -3.67
C ALA A 204 22.94 3.59 -3.64
N ASP A 205 23.09 4.16 -2.46
CA ASP A 205 23.14 5.61 -2.25
C ASP A 205 21.92 6.38 -2.78
N SER A 206 20.77 5.69 -3.00
CA SER A 206 19.56 6.27 -3.51
C SER A 206 18.46 6.32 -2.45
N SER A 207 17.83 7.48 -2.34
CA SER A 207 16.62 7.71 -1.53
C SER A 207 15.33 7.50 -2.32
N ILE A 208 15.42 6.83 -3.48
CA ILE A 208 14.28 6.50 -4.35
C ILE A 208 14.02 5.01 -4.24
N TYR A 209 12.85 4.67 -3.72
CA TYR A 209 12.36 3.30 -3.56
C TYR A 209 11.33 3.00 -4.65
N LYS A 210 11.61 1.98 -5.45
CA LYS A 210 10.72 1.54 -6.54
C LYS A 210 9.94 0.31 -6.12
N ILE A 211 8.70 0.24 -6.56
CA ILE A 211 7.91 -0.99 -6.48
C ILE A 211 8.57 -2.05 -7.36
N LYS A 212 8.61 -3.27 -6.84
CA LYS A 212 8.90 -4.47 -7.61
C LYS A 212 7.77 -5.48 -7.36
N LEU A 213 7.14 -5.93 -8.43
CA LEU A 213 6.10 -6.96 -8.35
C LEU A 213 6.74 -8.33 -8.05
N SER A 214 6.07 -9.14 -7.23
CA SER A 214 6.55 -10.50 -6.88
C SER A 214 6.45 -11.45 -8.07
N ASP A 215 5.46 -11.25 -8.95
CA ASP A 215 5.31 -12.02 -10.18
C ASP A 215 5.89 -11.24 -11.38
N GLU A 216 6.65 -11.93 -12.22
CA GLU A 216 7.25 -11.32 -13.41
C GLU A 216 6.24 -11.02 -14.51
N ARG A 217 5.04 -11.60 -14.42
CA ARG A 217 4.00 -11.48 -15.41
C ARG A 217 2.61 -11.63 -14.80
N LEU A 218 1.82 -10.58 -14.89
CA LEU A 218 0.45 -10.54 -14.38
C LEU A 218 -0.53 -10.38 -15.54
N ILE A 219 -1.46 -11.33 -15.71
CA ILE A 219 -2.53 -11.27 -16.70
C ILE A 219 -3.69 -10.52 -16.07
N CYS A 220 -3.91 -9.30 -16.51
CA CYS A 220 -4.94 -8.41 -15.99
C CYS A 220 -6.23 -8.54 -16.81
N PRO A 221 -7.35 -8.95 -16.19
CA PRO A 221 -8.64 -8.99 -16.87
C PRO A 221 -9.12 -7.57 -17.23
N SER A 222 -10.08 -7.49 -18.14
CA SER A 222 -10.69 -6.21 -18.52
C SER A 222 -11.31 -5.49 -17.32
N GLY A 223 -10.95 -4.26 -17.08
CA GLY A 223 -11.39 -3.47 -15.93
C GLY A 223 -10.65 -3.79 -14.63
N TRP A 224 -9.43 -4.28 -14.73
CA TRP A 224 -8.59 -4.64 -13.59
C TRP A 224 -8.19 -3.45 -12.73
N TYR A 225 -8.09 -3.70 -11.41
CA TYR A 225 -7.55 -2.79 -10.41
C TYR A 225 -6.32 -3.41 -9.75
N SER A 226 -5.24 -2.62 -9.62
CA SER A 226 -4.08 -3.02 -8.81
C SER A 226 -4.43 -3.05 -7.31
N PRO A 227 -3.60 -3.68 -6.46
CA PRO A 227 -3.62 -3.40 -5.04
C PRO A 227 -3.48 -1.91 -4.76
N TRP A 228 -3.97 -1.45 -3.60
CA TRP A 228 -3.69 -0.12 -3.14
C TRP A 228 -2.24 0.00 -2.66
N ARG A 229 -1.56 1.04 -3.10
CA ARG A 229 -0.32 1.52 -2.50
C ARG A 229 -0.70 2.49 -1.41
N VAL A 230 -0.31 2.19 -0.18
CA VAL A 230 -0.74 2.91 1.02
C VAL A 230 0.45 3.58 1.68
N ALA A 231 0.30 4.85 2.02
CA ALA A 231 1.22 5.58 2.87
C ALA A 231 0.44 6.16 4.06
N ILE A 232 0.61 5.56 5.24
CA ILE A 232 0.09 6.12 6.49
C ILE A 232 1.03 7.23 6.93
N ILE A 233 0.49 8.41 7.26
CA ILE A 233 1.27 9.65 7.47
C ILE A 233 0.80 10.34 8.75
N GLY A 234 1.75 10.66 9.62
CA GLY A 234 1.48 11.38 10.85
C GLY A 234 2.53 11.15 11.93
N THR A 235 2.15 11.33 13.17
CA THR A 235 2.97 10.96 14.34
C THR A 235 3.05 9.43 14.47
N LEU A 236 3.90 8.91 15.35
CA LEU A 236 3.92 7.47 15.64
C LEU A 236 2.58 6.95 16.18
N ALA A 237 1.86 7.77 16.94
CA ALA A 237 0.52 7.44 17.42
C ALA A 237 -0.44 7.27 16.23
N ASP A 238 -0.45 8.22 15.28
CA ASP A 238 -1.28 8.13 14.08
C ASP A 238 -0.95 6.86 13.27
N ILE A 239 0.34 6.52 13.12
CA ILE A 239 0.76 5.28 12.44
C ILE A 239 0.20 4.03 13.14
N VAL A 240 0.29 3.98 14.47
CA VAL A 240 -0.17 2.81 15.26
C VAL A 240 -1.70 2.71 15.25
N GLU A 241 -2.40 3.82 15.32
CA GLU A 241 -3.86 3.85 15.42
C GLU A 241 -4.57 3.72 14.06
N SER A 242 -3.90 4.03 12.95
CA SER A 242 -4.50 4.02 11.61
C SER A 242 -5.10 2.66 11.24
N THR A 243 -6.28 2.72 10.63
CA THR A 243 -6.98 1.58 10.01
C THR A 243 -6.94 1.64 8.49
N LEU A 244 -6.11 2.51 7.90
CA LEU A 244 -6.12 2.83 6.47
C LEU A 244 -5.99 1.59 5.56
N VAL A 245 -5.24 0.57 5.97
CA VAL A 245 -5.12 -0.69 5.22
C VAL A 245 -6.47 -1.41 5.09
N THR A 246 -7.26 -1.43 6.15
CA THR A 246 -8.60 -2.04 6.13
C THR A 246 -9.64 -1.11 5.52
N ASP A 247 -9.50 0.21 5.67
CA ASP A 247 -10.42 1.21 5.09
C ASP A 247 -10.45 1.12 3.56
N VAL A 248 -9.32 0.92 2.90
CA VAL A 248 -9.24 0.80 1.44
C VAL A 248 -9.48 -0.62 0.92
N SER A 249 -9.65 -1.60 1.80
CA SER A 249 -9.87 -2.99 1.41
C SER A 249 -11.35 -3.27 1.16
N GLU A 250 -11.63 -4.26 0.31
CA GLU A 250 -13.01 -4.70 0.09
C GLU A 250 -13.63 -5.21 1.40
N PRO A 251 -14.91 -4.95 1.64
CA PRO A 251 -15.60 -5.45 2.82
C PRO A 251 -15.63 -6.98 2.83
N CYS A 252 -15.75 -7.54 4.04
CA CYS A 252 -15.90 -8.98 4.22
C CYS A 252 -17.11 -9.51 3.42
N LYS A 253 -16.89 -10.57 2.64
CA LYS A 253 -17.93 -11.21 1.80
C LYS A 253 -18.70 -12.32 2.55
N ILE A 254 -18.21 -12.71 3.74
CA ILE A 254 -18.86 -13.72 4.59
C ILE A 254 -20.04 -13.05 5.29
N GLN A 255 -21.25 -13.52 5.01
CA GLN A 255 -22.49 -12.94 5.58
C GLN A 255 -22.70 -13.36 7.03
N ASP A 256 -22.48 -14.64 7.36
CA ASP A 256 -22.55 -15.14 8.73
C ASP A 256 -21.16 -15.34 9.31
N THR A 257 -20.77 -14.47 10.22
CA THR A 257 -19.49 -14.49 10.92
C THR A 257 -19.60 -14.97 12.37
N GLN A 258 -20.77 -15.44 12.83
CA GLN A 258 -20.99 -15.83 14.22
C GLN A 258 -20.15 -17.03 14.67
N TRP A 259 -19.73 -17.86 13.73
CA TRP A 259 -18.83 -19.00 13.98
C TRP A 259 -17.37 -18.58 14.21
N ILE A 260 -16.96 -17.37 13.83
CA ILE A 260 -15.59 -16.87 14.04
C ILE A 260 -15.48 -16.40 15.49
N LYS A 261 -14.76 -17.16 16.30
CA LYS A 261 -14.54 -16.89 17.73
C LYS A 261 -13.05 -16.66 17.97
N PRO A 262 -12.59 -15.41 18.11
CA PRO A 262 -11.22 -15.12 18.52
C PRO A 262 -10.96 -15.64 19.94
N GLY A 263 -9.78 -16.20 20.17
CA GLY A 263 -9.42 -16.74 21.50
C GLY A 263 -8.03 -17.35 21.51
N LEU A 264 -7.70 -17.99 22.63
CA LEU A 264 -6.50 -18.80 22.75
C LEU A 264 -6.71 -20.10 22.00
N VAL A 265 -5.73 -20.50 21.20
CA VAL A 265 -5.77 -21.73 20.41
C VAL A 265 -4.56 -22.61 20.70
N SER A 266 -4.74 -23.92 20.55
CA SER A 266 -3.64 -24.86 20.55
C SER A 266 -2.92 -24.80 19.20
N TRP A 267 -1.58 -24.62 19.24
CA TRP A 267 -0.79 -24.47 18.02
C TRP A 267 0.46 -25.35 18.03
N ILE A 268 0.47 -26.34 17.16
CA ILE A 268 1.48 -27.39 17.08
C ILE A 268 2.82 -26.94 16.49
N TYR A 269 2.81 -25.95 15.56
CA TYR A 269 3.94 -25.67 14.69
C TYR A 269 5.21 -25.22 15.45
N TRP A 270 5.08 -24.43 16.50
CA TRP A 270 6.22 -23.91 17.26
C TRP A 270 6.98 -24.97 18.06
N ALA A 271 6.26 -25.90 18.64
CA ALA A 271 6.88 -26.96 19.44
C ALA A 271 7.44 -28.10 18.55
N TYR A 272 6.74 -28.41 17.46
CA TYR A 272 7.06 -29.51 16.56
C TYR A 272 6.92 -29.06 15.11
N ASN A 273 7.93 -28.40 14.58
CA ASN A 273 7.96 -27.74 13.27
C ASN A 273 7.33 -28.57 12.12
N HIS A 274 7.43 -29.91 12.15
CA HIS A 274 6.81 -30.78 11.16
C HIS A 274 5.76 -31.74 11.75
N GLY A 275 5.42 -31.58 13.03
CA GLY A 275 4.47 -32.40 13.73
C GLY A 275 3.05 -32.35 13.19
N SER A 276 2.70 -31.27 12.47
CA SER A 276 1.44 -31.13 11.73
C SER A 276 1.22 -32.18 10.63
N LYS A 277 2.26 -32.92 10.26
CA LYS A 277 2.20 -34.07 9.32
C LYS A 277 2.01 -35.43 10.03
N ASP A 278 2.11 -35.47 11.35
CA ASP A 278 1.95 -36.66 12.16
C ASP A 278 0.55 -36.65 12.82
N TYR A 279 -0.30 -37.54 12.38
CA TYR A 279 -1.68 -37.66 12.90
C TYR A 279 -1.74 -37.84 14.41
N GLN A 280 -0.84 -38.64 15.00
CA GLN A 280 -0.83 -38.91 16.43
C GLN A 280 -0.45 -37.67 17.24
N ILE A 281 0.43 -36.87 16.75
CA ILE A 281 0.79 -35.59 17.37
C ILE A 281 -0.35 -34.56 17.20
N VAL A 282 -0.93 -34.45 16.01
CA VAL A 282 -2.10 -33.57 15.77
C VAL A 282 -3.24 -33.94 16.73
N LYS A 283 -3.53 -35.25 16.90
CA LYS A 283 -4.56 -35.71 17.83
C LYS A 283 -4.31 -35.25 19.27
N LYS A 284 -3.08 -35.32 19.77
CA LYS A 284 -2.73 -34.84 21.13
C LYS A 284 -3.01 -33.37 21.33
N TYR A 285 -2.76 -32.54 20.30
CA TYR A 285 -3.06 -31.10 20.36
C TYR A 285 -4.56 -30.82 20.32
N ILE A 286 -5.33 -31.63 19.59
CA ILE A 286 -6.80 -31.55 19.58
C ILE A 286 -7.36 -31.96 20.94
N ASP A 287 -6.89 -33.10 21.50
CA ASP A 287 -7.30 -33.56 22.82
C ASP A 287 -6.98 -32.52 23.91
N PHE A 288 -5.77 -31.93 23.86
CA PHE A 288 -5.38 -30.82 24.74
C PHE A 288 -6.31 -29.60 24.60
N ALA A 289 -6.63 -29.19 23.38
CA ALA A 289 -7.56 -28.09 23.17
C ALA A 289 -8.95 -28.37 23.77
N ALA A 290 -9.45 -29.58 23.60
CA ALA A 290 -10.72 -30.03 24.19
C ALA A 290 -10.70 -30.05 25.71
N ASP A 291 -9.62 -30.56 26.32
CA ASP A 291 -9.45 -30.67 27.80
C ASP A 291 -9.39 -29.28 28.47
N PHE A 292 -8.95 -28.23 27.75
CA PHE A 292 -8.83 -26.87 28.25
C PHE A 292 -9.89 -25.91 27.67
N ASP A 293 -10.93 -26.42 27.02
CA ASP A 293 -12.02 -25.65 26.42
C ASP A 293 -11.51 -24.52 25.48
N LEU A 294 -10.46 -24.80 24.70
CA LEU A 294 -9.95 -23.90 23.67
C LEU A 294 -10.79 -24.06 22.41
N PRO A 295 -11.12 -22.94 21.72
CA PRO A 295 -11.94 -22.98 20.51
C PRO A 295 -11.24 -23.66 19.32
#